data_46651621d967f406fb8d5418691e7e9f
#
_entry.id   46651621d967f406fb8d5418691e7e9f
#
_cell.length_a   1.000
_cell.length_b   1.000
_cell.length_c   1.000
_cell.angle_alpha   90.00
_cell.angle_beta   90.00
_cell.angle_gamma   90.00
#
_symmetry.space_group_name_H-M   'P 1'
#
loop_
_entity.id
_entity.type
_entity.pdbx_description
1 polymer ?
#
loop_
_entity_poly.entity_id
_entity_poly.type
_entity_poly.pdbx_seq_one_letter_code
_entity_poly.pdbx_strand_id
1 'polypeptide(L)'
;MILIIFFFEWLSKSDNYGYLRLNTNLFMHLNVMVRYFVMAFIAAWCMGFSGLKAQLPEPMGSAAIFQELQKLKVVGSVLYIAAHPDDENNSLLPFLAKEKKYRTAYLSLTRGDGGQNLIGSEQGIDLGLIRTQELLAARKIDGSEQYFTSAYEFGFSKTSTETLSIWDKQKVLADMVWVIRKFQPDIIINRFPPDARAGHGHHASSAILSIEAFKAAADPNQFPEQLKMGVDIWQAKRLLWNTFNFGGANTTSENQLKINAGVFNSFLGQSYGEVGGEARSMHKSQGEGRPRRKGPLYEYFVTIAGDSAKTQLMDGVITDWSRFGNSGKMVEQKIDALIRDFQFVKPENAVPKLVELYRQIQSISMNAIWKDQKLSELSRLIAASSGLIAEATTEMEYAIPGEKLGIQFLINKRSEANINLLQIQLKSQGKIAFDSSMQLPLQNNNNFNFTYQYTIPANQPLSQPYWLASPMNDMGTFNVSDQHLIGLANSLPDFEASFTFTVYGETFNFRTPLQYKYVDLVRGELYEPLTVIPPVLVSLNKKVIISDLKTPDKKKIPQPDIQLQFKSNFTANSVPVKLGLRDDKNLLVSKDTTYNLVAGNIYPYSLPLSEVLKKKRGMQ
;
A
#
# COMPACT_ATOMS: atom_id res chain seq x y z
N MET A 1 -30.36 -5.39 16.54
CA MET A 1 -29.34 -5.72 15.51
C MET A 1 -29.61 -7.15 15.07
N ILE A 2 -29.87 -7.37 13.78
CA ILE A 2 -30.28 -8.68 13.24
C ILE A 2 -29.07 -9.29 12.55
N LEU A 3 -28.67 -10.47 12.96
CA LEU A 3 -27.47 -11.15 12.52
C LEU A 3 -27.82 -12.42 11.75
N ILE A 4 -27.23 -12.62 10.56
CA ILE A 4 -27.43 -13.80 9.72
C ILE A 4 -26.16 -14.66 9.76
N ILE A 5 -26.32 -15.94 10.03
CA ILE A 5 -25.23 -16.90 10.09
C ILE A 5 -25.43 -17.97 9.03
N PHE A 6 -24.35 -18.28 8.33
CA PHE A 6 -24.24 -19.41 7.42
C PHE A 6 -23.39 -20.51 8.08
N PHE A 7 -23.88 -21.73 8.00
CA PHE A 7 -23.10 -22.92 8.30
C PHE A 7 -22.97 -23.74 7.02
N PHE A 8 -21.74 -24.04 6.65
CA PHE A 8 -21.44 -25.04 5.65
C PHE A 8 -20.96 -26.29 6.35
N GLU A 9 -21.65 -27.42 6.19
CA GLU A 9 -21.10 -28.72 6.45
C GLU A 9 -20.42 -29.23 5.17
N TRP A 10 -19.11 -29.10 5.12
CA TRP A 10 -18.29 -29.70 4.09
C TRP A 10 -18.05 -31.15 4.47
N LEU A 11 -18.54 -32.10 3.67
CA LEU A 11 -18.20 -33.50 3.76
C LEU A 11 -16.76 -33.74 3.24
N SER A 12 -15.73 -33.36 4.00
CA SER A 12 -14.42 -33.97 3.82
C SER A 12 -14.36 -35.22 4.69
N LYS A 13 -13.84 -36.32 4.16
CA LYS A 13 -13.57 -37.57 4.89
C LYS A 13 -12.39 -37.40 5.87
N SER A 14 -12.48 -36.49 6.82
CA SER A 14 -11.54 -36.42 7.94
C SER A 14 -12.28 -35.90 9.17
N ASP A 15 -12.42 -36.77 10.14
CA ASP A 15 -12.97 -36.54 11.48
C ASP A 15 -12.16 -35.52 12.26
N ASN A 16 -12.44 -34.24 12.15
CA ASN A 16 -12.01 -33.23 13.15
C ASN A 16 -12.44 -31.80 12.77
N TYR A 17 -13.73 -31.50 12.85
CA TYR A 17 -14.17 -30.11 12.97
C TYR A 17 -15.05 -29.95 14.21
N GLY A 18 -14.42 -29.37 15.26
CA GLY A 18 -15.13 -28.99 16.47
C GLY A 18 -16.17 -27.88 16.19
N TYR A 19 -17.32 -28.00 16.83
CA TYR A 19 -18.37 -26.97 16.85
C TYR A 19 -17.80 -25.64 17.37
N LEU A 20 -17.63 -24.67 16.47
CA LEU A 20 -17.30 -23.29 16.87
C LEU A 20 -18.58 -22.65 17.48
N ARG A 21 -18.66 -22.63 18.81
CA ARG A 21 -19.54 -21.73 19.54
C ARG A 21 -18.98 -20.31 19.38
N LEU A 22 -19.51 -19.56 18.43
CA LEU A 22 -19.14 -18.17 18.20
C LEU A 22 -19.72 -17.28 19.31
N ASN A 23 -18.84 -16.70 20.08
CA ASN A 23 -19.14 -15.72 21.11
C ASN A 23 -19.63 -14.39 20.46
N THR A 24 -20.45 -13.62 21.12
CA THR A 24 -21.05 -12.36 20.60
C THR A 24 -20.01 -11.37 20.06
N ASN A 25 -18.81 -11.35 20.58
CA ASN A 25 -17.70 -10.57 20.07
C ASN A 25 -17.23 -11.03 18.68
N LEU A 26 -17.23 -12.33 18.41
CA LEU A 26 -16.90 -12.89 17.10
C LEU A 26 -17.95 -12.50 16.04
N PHE A 27 -19.19 -12.20 16.42
CA PHE A 27 -20.27 -11.76 15.57
C PHE A 27 -20.17 -10.30 15.15
N MET A 28 -19.68 -9.45 16.03
CA MET A 28 -19.32 -8.07 15.64
C MET A 28 -18.17 -8.08 14.64
N HIS A 29 -17.19 -8.95 14.85
CA HIS A 29 -16.06 -9.15 13.93
C HIS A 29 -16.50 -9.70 12.57
N LEU A 30 -17.44 -10.66 12.55
CA LEU A 30 -17.93 -11.24 11.30
C LEU A 30 -18.78 -10.23 10.50
N ASN A 31 -19.58 -9.39 11.17
CA ASN A 31 -20.32 -8.29 10.52
C ASN A 31 -19.40 -7.20 9.98
N VAL A 32 -18.31 -6.92 10.69
CA VAL A 32 -17.29 -6.00 10.26
C VAL A 32 -16.49 -6.61 9.09
N MET A 33 -16.08 -7.87 9.19
CA MET A 33 -15.41 -8.60 8.11
C MET A 33 -16.28 -8.75 6.86
N VAL A 34 -17.56 -9.11 7.00
CA VAL A 34 -18.51 -9.21 5.88
C VAL A 34 -18.75 -7.83 5.26
N ARG A 35 -18.82 -6.76 6.05
CA ARG A 35 -18.87 -5.39 5.52
C ARG A 35 -17.62 -5.06 4.72
N TYR A 36 -16.44 -5.33 5.23
CA TYR A 36 -15.18 -5.01 4.56
C TYR A 36 -14.96 -5.89 3.33
N PHE A 37 -15.39 -7.14 3.35
CA PHE A 37 -15.29 -8.05 2.22
C PHE A 37 -16.27 -7.70 1.09
N VAL A 38 -17.51 -7.36 1.44
CA VAL A 38 -18.49 -6.83 0.48
C VAL A 38 -18.02 -5.48 -0.06
N MET A 39 -17.35 -4.68 0.75
CA MET A 39 -16.82 -3.39 0.34
C MET A 39 -15.58 -3.53 -0.54
N ALA A 40 -14.66 -4.43 -0.24
CA ALA A 40 -13.54 -4.74 -1.13
C ALA A 40 -14.02 -5.32 -2.47
N PHE A 41 -15.12 -6.09 -2.46
CA PHE A 41 -15.73 -6.66 -3.66
C PHE A 41 -16.57 -5.65 -4.44
N ILE A 42 -17.29 -4.75 -3.77
CA ILE A 42 -18.01 -3.62 -4.40
C ILE A 42 -16.99 -2.60 -4.91
N ALA A 43 -15.91 -2.35 -4.20
CA ALA A 43 -14.80 -1.53 -4.69
C ALA A 43 -14.13 -2.16 -5.92
N ALA A 44 -13.94 -3.48 -5.96
CA ALA A 44 -13.45 -4.19 -7.14
C ALA A 44 -14.48 -4.17 -8.31
N TRP A 45 -15.78 -4.17 -8.00
CA TRP A 45 -16.85 -4.15 -9.01
C TRP A 45 -17.22 -2.73 -9.45
N CYS A 46 -17.14 -1.73 -8.58
CA CYS A 46 -17.27 -0.30 -8.94
C CYS A 46 -16.01 0.26 -9.61
N MET A 47 -14.83 -0.35 -9.42
CA MET A 47 -13.61 -0.04 -10.17
C MET A 47 -13.71 -0.39 -11.67
N GLY A 48 -14.80 -1.03 -12.12
CA GLY A 48 -15.11 -1.23 -13.55
C GLY A 48 -15.30 0.09 -14.34
N PHE A 49 -15.42 1.25 -13.67
CA PHE A 49 -15.66 2.53 -14.33
C PHE A 49 -14.58 3.61 -14.16
N SER A 50 -13.65 3.47 -13.26
CA SER A 50 -12.52 4.39 -13.16
C SER A 50 -11.23 3.57 -13.17
N GLY A 51 -10.63 3.44 -14.35
CA GLY A 51 -9.44 2.64 -14.58
C GLY A 51 -8.24 3.04 -13.72
N LEU A 52 -8.18 2.53 -12.50
CA LEU A 52 -6.90 2.23 -11.88
C LEU A 52 -6.27 1.13 -12.75
N LYS A 53 -5.42 1.55 -13.67
CA LYS A 53 -4.61 0.63 -14.47
C LYS A 53 -3.76 -0.15 -13.47
N ALA A 54 -4.02 -1.44 -13.30
CA ALA A 54 -3.00 -2.35 -12.86
C ALA A 54 -1.90 -2.26 -13.91
N GLN A 55 -0.84 -1.50 -13.61
CA GLN A 55 0.24 -1.29 -14.56
C GLN A 55 1.19 -2.45 -14.44
N LEU A 56 1.52 -3.06 -15.59
CA LEU A 56 2.78 -3.76 -15.78
C LEU A 56 3.90 -2.96 -15.11
N PRO A 57 4.84 -3.60 -14.41
CA PRO A 57 6.10 -2.94 -14.11
C PRO A 57 6.70 -2.53 -15.46
N GLU A 58 6.68 -1.23 -15.76
CA GLU A 58 7.22 -0.73 -17.02
C GLU A 58 8.69 -1.13 -17.13
N PRO A 59 9.11 -1.75 -18.25
CA PRO A 59 10.51 -2.03 -18.49
C PRO A 59 11.28 -0.70 -18.47
N MET A 60 12.40 -0.64 -17.77
CA MET A 60 13.24 0.54 -17.76
C MET A 60 13.95 0.68 -19.10
N GLY A 61 13.67 1.77 -19.84
CA GLY A 61 14.47 2.18 -20.97
C GLY A 61 15.82 2.75 -20.53
N SER A 62 16.78 2.86 -21.46
CA SER A 62 18.15 3.30 -21.17
C SER A 62 18.25 4.67 -20.49
N ALA A 63 17.34 5.61 -20.80
CA ALA A 63 17.28 6.91 -20.14
C ALA A 63 16.89 6.79 -18.66
N ALA A 64 15.95 5.91 -18.32
CA ALA A 64 15.56 5.62 -16.94
C ALA A 64 16.69 4.90 -16.18
N ILE A 65 17.33 3.91 -16.81
CA ILE A 65 18.52 3.22 -16.26
C ILE A 65 19.61 4.24 -15.93
N PHE A 66 19.89 5.17 -16.84
CA PHE A 66 20.89 6.22 -16.64
C PHE A 66 20.55 7.13 -15.46
N GLN A 67 19.27 7.50 -15.31
CA GLN A 67 18.82 8.30 -14.16
C GLN A 67 18.97 7.54 -12.82
N GLU A 68 18.70 6.24 -12.81
CA GLU A 68 18.90 5.40 -11.62
C GLU A 68 20.40 5.22 -11.31
N LEU A 69 21.29 5.16 -12.33
CA LEU A 69 22.74 5.23 -12.12
C LEU A 69 23.17 6.55 -11.44
N GLN A 70 22.61 7.69 -11.88
CA GLN A 70 22.84 8.97 -11.23
C GLN A 70 22.33 8.98 -9.77
N LYS A 71 21.20 8.31 -9.49
CA LYS A 71 20.63 8.18 -8.15
C LYS A 71 21.53 7.37 -7.22
N LEU A 72 22.25 6.37 -7.73
CA LEU A 72 23.22 5.63 -6.91
C LEU A 72 24.25 6.54 -6.25
N LYS A 73 24.62 7.65 -6.89
CA LYS A 73 25.62 8.60 -6.37
C LYS A 73 25.12 9.36 -5.14
N VAL A 74 23.80 9.47 -4.94
CA VAL A 74 23.21 10.33 -3.92
C VAL A 74 22.79 9.53 -2.68
N VAL A 75 23.15 9.99 -1.49
CA VAL A 75 22.88 9.37 -0.19
C VAL A 75 22.17 10.34 0.77
N GLY A 76 21.29 11.19 0.23
CA GLY A 76 20.44 12.09 1.00
C GLY A 76 19.00 11.61 1.09
N SER A 77 18.31 11.89 2.20
CA SER A 77 16.92 11.44 2.45
C SER A 77 16.01 12.56 2.96
N VAL A 78 14.76 12.57 2.51
CA VAL A 78 13.74 13.56 2.85
C VAL A 78 12.44 12.87 3.22
N LEU A 79 11.87 13.21 4.37
CA LEU A 79 10.52 12.79 4.77
C LEU A 79 9.59 14.00 4.75
N TYR A 80 8.58 13.96 3.88
CA TYR A 80 7.52 14.97 3.81
C TYR A 80 6.33 14.49 4.63
N ILE A 81 5.73 15.35 5.48
CA ILE A 81 4.66 14.97 6.40
C ILE A 81 3.45 15.88 6.22
N ALA A 82 2.26 15.28 6.09
CA ALA A 82 0.98 15.96 6.17
C ALA A 82 -0.13 15.04 6.68
N ALA A 83 -1.36 15.53 6.74
CA ALA A 83 -2.47 14.84 7.37
C ALA A 83 -3.17 13.82 6.46
N HIS A 84 -3.39 14.16 5.17
CA HIS A 84 -4.23 13.37 4.27
C HIS A 84 -3.54 13.00 2.95
N PRO A 85 -4.03 11.96 2.23
CA PRO A 85 -3.75 11.79 0.82
C PRO A 85 -4.21 13.05 0.06
N ASP A 86 -3.35 13.67 -0.74
CA ASP A 86 -3.50 14.91 -1.49
C ASP A 86 -2.95 16.20 -0.84
N ASP A 87 -2.53 16.17 0.42
CA ASP A 87 -1.85 17.31 1.05
C ASP A 87 -0.40 17.49 0.58
N GLU A 88 0.19 16.48 -0.01
CA GLU A 88 1.59 16.55 -0.46
C GLU A 88 1.82 17.63 -1.52
N ASN A 89 3.01 18.23 -1.49
CA ASN A 89 3.45 19.13 -2.55
C ASN A 89 3.90 18.33 -3.76
N ASN A 90 2.97 18.15 -4.71
CA ASN A 90 3.17 17.29 -5.87
C ASN A 90 4.28 17.76 -6.82
N SER A 91 4.69 19.04 -6.80
CA SER A 91 5.82 19.52 -7.59
C SER A 91 7.15 19.37 -6.87
N LEU A 92 7.15 19.52 -5.54
CA LEU A 92 8.35 19.38 -4.73
C LEU A 92 8.82 17.93 -4.62
N LEU A 93 7.89 16.98 -4.42
CA LEU A 93 8.25 15.56 -4.27
C LEU A 93 9.01 15.00 -5.49
N PRO A 94 8.52 15.13 -6.75
CA PRO A 94 9.29 14.67 -7.90
C PRO A 94 10.59 15.45 -8.11
N PHE A 95 10.64 16.73 -7.76
CA PHE A 95 11.89 17.49 -7.77
C PHE A 95 12.93 16.89 -6.80
N LEU A 96 12.52 16.55 -5.58
CA LEU A 96 13.43 15.92 -4.60
C LEU A 96 13.84 14.51 -5.03
N ALA A 97 12.88 13.69 -5.48
CA ALA A 97 13.11 12.29 -5.82
C ALA A 97 13.85 12.11 -7.16
N LYS A 98 13.47 12.87 -8.19
CA LYS A 98 13.94 12.66 -9.57
C LYS A 98 15.01 13.67 -10.04
N GLU A 99 14.97 14.95 -9.57
CA GLU A 99 16.02 15.91 -9.88
C GLU A 99 17.17 15.81 -8.90
N LYS A 100 16.89 15.95 -7.60
CA LYS A 100 17.90 15.88 -6.54
C LYS A 100 18.34 14.45 -6.24
N LYS A 101 17.59 13.45 -6.72
CA LYS A 101 17.87 12.02 -6.52
C LYS A 101 17.85 11.58 -5.05
N TYR A 102 17.29 12.40 -4.15
CA TYR A 102 17.16 12.04 -2.74
C TYR A 102 16.17 10.89 -2.56
N ARG A 103 16.45 10.02 -1.61
CA ARG A 103 15.44 9.09 -1.10
C ARG A 103 14.33 9.92 -0.47
N THR A 104 13.20 10.03 -1.14
CA THR A 104 12.09 10.90 -0.73
C THR A 104 10.90 10.05 -0.33
N ALA A 105 10.27 10.38 0.79
CA ALA A 105 9.06 9.72 1.26
C ALA A 105 7.99 10.73 1.66
N TYR A 106 6.74 10.33 1.52
CA TYR A 106 5.59 11.02 2.07
C TYR A 106 4.98 10.20 3.21
N LEU A 107 4.80 10.81 4.38
CA LEU A 107 4.02 10.28 5.49
C LEU A 107 2.68 11.01 5.55
N SER A 108 1.62 10.36 5.14
CA SER A 108 0.24 10.80 5.39
C SER A 108 -0.22 10.23 6.72
N LEU A 109 -0.71 11.07 7.65
CA LEU A 109 -1.14 10.56 8.94
C LEU A 109 -2.36 9.66 8.81
N THR A 110 -3.30 10.01 7.93
CA THR A 110 -4.54 9.26 7.70
C THR A 110 -4.59 8.69 6.28
N ARG A 111 -5.59 7.85 6.02
CA ARG A 111 -5.87 7.32 4.68
C ARG A 111 -6.98 8.10 3.95
N GLY A 112 -7.49 9.18 4.57
CA GLY A 112 -8.49 10.06 3.97
C GLY A 112 -9.92 9.53 4.00
N ASP A 113 -10.24 8.71 5.00
CA ASP A 113 -11.53 8.02 5.12
C ASP A 113 -12.73 8.98 5.26
N GLY A 114 -12.55 10.11 5.93
CA GLY A 114 -13.60 11.10 6.18
C GLY A 114 -13.73 12.20 5.13
N GLY A 115 -13.00 12.08 4.01
CA GLY A 115 -13.04 13.05 2.92
C GLY A 115 -14.32 13.01 2.09
N GLN A 116 -14.37 13.86 1.07
CA GLN A 116 -15.42 13.84 0.05
C GLN A 116 -15.10 12.84 -1.05
N ASN A 117 -16.12 12.34 -1.74
CA ASN A 117 -15.96 11.54 -2.95
C ASN A 117 -16.78 12.17 -4.09
N LEU A 118 -16.10 12.76 -5.07
CA LEU A 118 -16.73 13.43 -6.21
C LEU A 118 -17.01 12.50 -7.40
N ILE A 119 -16.54 11.25 -7.36
CA ILE A 119 -16.65 10.30 -8.47
C ILE A 119 -17.42 9.04 -8.12
N GLY A 120 -17.84 8.88 -6.86
CA GLY A 120 -18.58 7.70 -6.39
C GLY A 120 -19.38 7.97 -5.13
N SER A 121 -19.98 6.91 -4.61
CA SER A 121 -20.81 6.94 -3.39
C SER A 121 -20.09 6.41 -2.15
N GLU A 122 -18.86 5.94 -2.30
CA GLU A 122 -18.06 5.34 -1.24
C GLU A 122 -17.69 6.39 -0.21
N GLN A 123 -17.89 6.06 1.06
CA GLN A 123 -17.61 6.90 2.22
C GLN A 123 -16.93 6.08 3.32
N GLY A 124 -16.28 6.76 4.26
CA GLY A 124 -15.59 6.09 5.35
C GLY A 124 -14.44 5.22 4.85
N ILE A 125 -14.31 4.04 5.39
CA ILE A 125 -13.23 3.10 5.07
C ILE A 125 -13.13 2.79 3.58
N ASP A 126 -14.26 2.70 2.87
CA ASP A 126 -14.28 2.46 1.43
C ASP A 126 -13.56 3.57 0.67
N LEU A 127 -13.83 4.82 1.05
CA LEU A 127 -13.14 5.97 0.50
C LEU A 127 -11.65 5.99 0.88
N GLY A 128 -11.30 5.61 2.11
CA GLY A 128 -9.92 5.48 2.55
C GLY A 128 -9.11 4.47 1.72
N LEU A 129 -9.74 3.36 1.32
CA LEU A 129 -9.15 2.38 0.40
C LEU A 129 -8.90 3.00 -0.99
N ILE A 130 -9.87 3.72 -1.54
CA ILE A 130 -9.75 4.40 -2.83
C ILE A 130 -8.63 5.44 -2.77
N ARG A 131 -8.64 6.34 -1.78
CA ARG A 131 -7.65 7.40 -1.62
C ARG A 131 -6.23 6.88 -1.36
N THR A 132 -6.11 5.73 -0.69
CA THR A 132 -4.82 5.02 -0.56
C THR A 132 -4.28 4.64 -1.94
N GLN A 133 -5.11 4.07 -2.83
CA GLN A 133 -4.67 3.67 -4.17
C GLN A 133 -4.40 4.88 -5.08
N GLU A 134 -5.17 5.96 -4.97
CA GLU A 134 -4.92 7.22 -5.66
C GLU A 134 -3.57 7.82 -5.27
N LEU A 135 -3.25 7.83 -3.97
CA LEU A 135 -1.97 8.29 -3.46
C LEU A 135 -0.80 7.42 -3.95
N LEU A 136 -0.97 6.10 -3.99
CA LEU A 136 0.04 5.19 -4.54
C LEU A 136 0.24 5.37 -6.05
N ALA A 137 -0.82 5.71 -6.80
CA ALA A 137 -0.71 6.08 -8.20
C ALA A 137 0.09 7.38 -8.38
N ALA A 138 -0.12 8.38 -7.50
CA ALA A 138 0.68 9.60 -7.49
C ALA A 138 2.16 9.31 -7.19
N ARG A 139 2.46 8.40 -6.22
CA ARG A 139 3.84 7.96 -5.89
C ARG A 139 4.57 7.29 -7.05
N LYS A 140 3.86 6.52 -7.90
CA LYS A 140 4.46 5.95 -9.12
C LYS A 140 4.92 7.02 -10.09
N ILE A 141 4.21 8.14 -10.16
CA ILE A 141 4.55 9.27 -11.03
C ILE A 141 5.71 10.08 -10.46
N ASP A 142 5.68 10.44 -9.18
CA ASP A 142 6.69 11.31 -8.58
C ASP A 142 7.95 10.59 -8.08
N GLY A 143 7.88 9.28 -7.87
CA GLY A 143 9.03 8.43 -7.47
C GLY A 143 9.34 8.45 -5.97
N SER A 144 8.42 8.94 -5.13
CA SER A 144 8.56 8.94 -3.68
C SER A 144 7.98 7.67 -3.04
N GLU A 145 8.49 7.30 -1.86
CA GLU A 145 7.94 6.24 -1.00
C GLU A 145 6.69 6.74 -0.26
N GLN A 146 5.78 5.83 0.11
CA GLN A 146 4.56 6.16 0.86
C GLN A 146 4.54 5.48 2.21
N TYR A 147 4.23 6.26 3.26
CA TYR A 147 3.99 5.78 4.62
C TYR A 147 2.66 6.31 5.16
N PHE A 148 2.06 5.55 6.10
CA PHE A 148 0.85 5.94 6.82
C PHE A 148 1.02 5.67 8.33
N THR A 149 0.31 6.45 9.16
CA THR A 149 0.10 6.08 10.57
C THR A 149 -1.19 5.26 10.71
N SER A 150 -1.54 4.91 11.93
CA SER A 150 -2.82 4.28 12.27
C SER A 150 -3.96 5.29 12.51
N ALA A 151 -3.75 6.60 12.34
CA ALA A 151 -4.80 7.59 12.54
C ALA A 151 -5.94 7.41 11.53
N TYR A 152 -7.18 7.46 12.04
CA TYR A 152 -8.39 7.44 11.22
C TYR A 152 -8.85 8.86 10.92
N GLU A 153 -9.23 9.15 9.71
CA GLU A 153 -9.81 10.43 9.31
C GLU A 153 -11.31 10.41 9.54
N PHE A 154 -11.79 11.25 10.46
CA PHE A 154 -13.19 11.29 10.90
C PHE A 154 -14.00 12.45 10.29
N GLY A 155 -13.45 13.14 9.30
CA GLY A 155 -14.04 14.29 8.65
C GLY A 155 -13.45 15.62 9.14
N PHE A 156 -14.13 16.73 8.83
CA PHE A 156 -13.62 18.06 9.14
C PHE A 156 -13.51 18.30 10.64
N SER A 157 -12.34 18.72 11.09
CA SER A 157 -12.04 19.17 12.45
C SER A 157 -11.66 20.64 12.47
N LYS A 158 -12.22 21.41 13.38
CA LYS A 158 -12.00 22.87 13.47
C LYS A 158 -10.65 23.22 14.08
N THR A 159 -10.17 22.44 15.05
CA THR A 159 -8.96 22.74 15.81
C THR A 159 -8.13 21.50 16.07
N SER A 160 -6.81 21.71 16.30
CA SER A 160 -5.93 20.63 16.74
C SER A 160 -6.35 20.03 18.10
N THR A 161 -6.94 20.83 18.99
CA THR A 161 -7.47 20.34 20.27
C THR A 161 -8.58 19.33 20.05
N GLU A 162 -9.52 19.60 19.14
CA GLU A 162 -10.58 18.66 18.76
C GLU A 162 -9.97 17.38 18.17
N THR A 163 -9.07 17.50 17.19
CA THR A 163 -8.41 16.33 16.58
C THR A 163 -7.71 15.47 17.61
N LEU A 164 -6.88 16.07 18.46
CA LEU A 164 -6.09 15.34 19.47
C LEU A 164 -6.92 14.84 20.66
N SER A 165 -8.19 15.25 20.79
CA SER A 165 -9.14 14.65 21.74
C SER A 165 -9.80 13.38 21.19
N ILE A 166 -9.82 13.21 19.85
CA ILE A 166 -10.40 12.05 19.16
C ILE A 166 -9.32 11.02 18.84
N TRP A 167 -8.16 11.47 18.34
CA TRP A 167 -7.03 10.58 18.10
C TRP A 167 -6.33 10.16 19.39
N ASP A 168 -5.93 8.90 19.48
CA ASP A 168 -4.93 8.48 20.45
C ASP A 168 -3.60 9.15 20.10
N LYS A 169 -3.37 10.32 20.72
CA LYS A 169 -2.18 11.14 20.46
C LYS A 169 -0.89 10.35 20.63
N GLN A 170 -0.79 9.53 21.68
CA GLN A 170 0.44 8.78 21.98
C GLN A 170 0.70 7.69 20.93
N LYS A 171 -0.34 7.01 20.47
CA LYS A 171 -0.24 6.01 19.43
C LYS A 171 0.17 6.61 18.08
N VAL A 172 -0.47 7.71 17.67
CA VAL A 172 -0.11 8.39 16.41
C VAL A 172 1.32 8.94 16.48
N LEU A 173 1.74 9.50 17.61
CA LEU A 173 3.12 9.94 17.83
C LEU A 173 4.10 8.77 17.75
N ALA A 174 3.79 7.62 18.38
CA ALA A 174 4.59 6.42 18.31
C ALA A 174 4.77 5.91 16.85
N ASP A 175 3.71 5.95 16.06
CA ASP A 175 3.74 5.57 14.65
C ASP A 175 4.66 6.50 13.83
N MET A 176 4.58 7.81 14.07
CA MET A 176 5.46 8.79 13.42
C MET A 176 6.92 8.57 13.80
N VAL A 177 7.20 8.34 15.08
CA VAL A 177 8.55 8.02 15.58
C VAL A 177 9.09 6.74 14.95
N TRP A 178 8.24 5.71 14.83
CA TRP A 178 8.58 4.46 14.15
C TRP A 178 9.00 4.70 12.71
N VAL A 179 8.21 5.48 11.94
CA VAL A 179 8.52 5.81 10.56
C VAL A 179 9.83 6.61 10.45
N ILE A 180 10.07 7.59 11.33
CA ILE A 180 11.31 8.37 11.34
C ILE A 180 12.52 7.47 11.63
N ARG A 181 12.45 6.58 12.62
CA ARG A 181 13.51 5.63 12.97
C ARG A 181 13.78 4.61 11.86
N LYS A 182 12.73 4.14 11.18
CA LYS A 182 12.82 3.17 10.08
C LYS A 182 13.34 3.79 8.79
N PHE A 183 12.92 5.01 8.46
CA PHE A 183 13.29 5.69 7.23
C PHE A 183 14.62 6.44 7.35
N GLN A 184 14.93 6.98 8.53
CA GLN A 184 16.12 7.80 8.86
C GLN A 184 16.28 9.01 7.93
N PRO A 185 15.32 9.98 7.94
CA PRO A 185 15.41 11.16 7.09
C PRO A 185 16.55 12.09 7.53
N ASP A 186 17.33 12.61 6.57
CA ASP A 186 18.28 13.70 6.85
C ASP A 186 17.54 15.00 7.19
N ILE A 187 16.42 15.25 6.49
CA ILE A 187 15.52 16.37 6.77
C ILE A 187 14.07 15.93 6.77
N ILE A 188 13.27 16.62 7.58
CA ILE A 188 11.82 16.47 7.62
C ILE A 188 11.18 17.76 7.13
N ILE A 189 10.11 17.67 6.33
CA ILE A 189 9.36 18.82 5.81
C ILE A 189 7.89 18.66 6.18
N ASN A 190 7.34 19.60 6.94
CA ASN A 190 5.92 19.71 7.21
C ASN A 190 5.21 20.48 6.11
N ARG A 191 4.03 20.02 5.70
CA ARG A 191 3.14 20.78 4.81
C ARG A 191 2.51 21.96 5.51
N PHE A 192 2.08 21.79 6.76
CA PHE A 192 1.27 22.76 7.50
C PHE A 192 2.00 23.34 8.72
N PRO A 193 1.59 24.53 9.19
CA PRO A 193 2.04 25.07 10.46
C PRO A 193 1.27 24.44 11.63
N PRO A 194 1.80 24.53 12.88
CA PRO A 194 1.19 23.94 14.06
C PRO A 194 0.09 24.82 14.69
N ASP A 195 -0.57 25.66 13.90
CA ASP A 195 -1.53 26.66 14.38
C ASP A 195 -2.73 26.84 13.42
N ALA A 196 -3.63 27.78 13.72
CA ALA A 196 -4.87 28.01 12.99
C ALA A 196 -4.67 28.36 11.49
N ARG A 197 -3.47 28.79 11.08
CA ARG A 197 -3.15 29.04 9.67
C ARG A 197 -3.18 27.76 8.83
N ALA A 198 -3.13 26.60 9.47
CA ALA A 198 -3.32 25.30 8.81
C ALA A 198 -4.74 25.10 8.26
N GLY A 199 -5.74 25.85 8.71
CA GLY A 199 -7.13 25.84 8.22
C GLY A 199 -7.98 24.64 8.64
N HIS A 200 -7.37 23.57 9.16
CA HIS A 200 -8.02 22.32 9.55
C HIS A 200 -7.31 21.72 10.76
N GLY A 201 -8.08 21.11 11.68
CA GLY A 201 -7.51 20.52 12.90
C GLY A 201 -6.50 19.40 12.65
N HIS A 202 -6.77 18.50 11.70
CA HIS A 202 -5.83 17.44 11.30
C HIS A 202 -4.52 18.02 10.76
N HIS A 203 -4.59 19.08 9.93
CA HIS A 203 -3.40 19.75 9.38
C HIS A 203 -2.51 20.30 10.49
N ALA A 204 -3.09 21.07 11.43
CA ALA A 204 -2.36 21.61 12.56
C ALA A 204 -1.80 20.50 13.46
N SER A 205 -2.58 19.44 13.71
CA SER A 205 -2.17 18.28 14.50
C SER A 205 -1.01 17.52 13.87
N SER A 206 -0.99 17.35 12.53
CA SER A 206 0.13 16.71 11.84
C SER A 206 1.44 17.45 12.07
N ALA A 207 1.40 18.79 12.07
CA ALA A 207 2.57 19.63 12.32
C ALA A 207 3.00 19.61 13.81
N ILE A 208 2.05 19.65 14.75
CA ILE A 208 2.33 19.55 16.20
C ILE A 208 3.01 18.22 16.49
N LEU A 209 2.42 17.11 16.03
CA LEU A 209 2.96 15.77 16.27
C LEU A 209 4.32 15.57 15.60
N SER A 210 4.55 16.16 14.42
CA SER A 210 5.85 16.05 13.76
C SER A 210 6.97 16.78 14.51
N ILE A 211 6.67 17.93 15.17
CA ILE A 211 7.62 18.64 16.04
C ILE A 211 7.96 17.78 17.28
N GLU A 212 6.97 17.11 17.86
CA GLU A 212 7.16 16.16 18.95
C GLU A 212 7.96 14.94 18.48
N ALA A 213 7.60 14.34 17.33
CA ALA A 213 8.25 13.17 16.76
C ALA A 213 9.71 13.43 16.35
N PHE A 214 10.04 14.63 15.85
CA PHE A 214 11.42 15.05 15.53
C PHE A 214 12.35 14.94 16.75
N LYS A 215 11.86 15.29 17.95
CA LYS A 215 12.59 15.17 19.21
C LYS A 215 12.56 13.74 19.76
N ALA A 216 11.37 13.13 19.77
CA ALA A 216 11.15 11.80 20.35
C ALA A 216 11.93 10.69 19.60
N ALA A 217 12.12 10.81 18.28
CA ALA A 217 12.85 9.82 17.50
C ALA A 217 14.32 9.71 17.90
N ALA A 218 14.92 10.79 18.41
CA ALA A 218 16.29 10.85 18.89
C ALA A 218 16.47 10.44 20.37
N ASP A 219 15.36 10.38 21.13
CA ASP A 219 15.41 10.06 22.55
C ASP A 219 15.23 8.54 22.77
N PRO A 220 16.22 7.81 23.32
CA PRO A 220 16.06 6.38 23.59
C PRO A 220 15.02 6.05 24.65
N ASN A 221 14.60 7.01 25.47
CA ASN A 221 13.57 6.81 26.50
C ASN A 221 12.15 6.99 25.96
N GLN A 222 12.00 7.54 24.76
CA GLN A 222 10.71 7.63 24.07
C GLN A 222 10.51 6.39 23.22
N PHE A 223 9.41 5.66 23.46
CA PHE A 223 9.07 4.41 22.76
C PHE A 223 10.23 3.41 22.70
N PRO A 224 10.83 3.00 23.86
CA PRO A 224 12.00 2.13 23.92
C PRO A 224 11.73 0.72 23.37
N GLU A 225 10.45 0.28 23.35
CA GLU A 225 10.02 -0.99 22.76
C GLU A 225 10.33 -1.06 21.26
N GLN A 226 10.27 0.06 20.53
CA GLN A 226 10.60 0.11 19.10
C GLN A 226 12.07 -0.25 18.84
N LEU A 227 12.98 0.17 19.73
CA LEU A 227 14.41 -0.13 19.58
C LEU A 227 14.70 -1.63 19.67
N LYS A 228 13.85 -2.40 20.36
CA LYS A 228 13.95 -3.87 20.43
C LYS A 228 13.44 -4.55 19.16
N MET A 229 12.79 -3.80 18.25
CA MET A 229 12.20 -4.30 17.02
C MET A 229 13.07 -3.98 15.78
N GLY A 230 14.35 -3.65 15.97
CA GLY A 230 15.32 -3.52 14.89
C GLY A 230 15.39 -2.14 14.23
N VAL A 231 14.95 -1.09 14.93
CA VAL A 231 15.21 0.31 14.54
C VAL A 231 16.14 0.97 15.57
N ASP A 232 16.89 1.97 15.12
CA ASP A 232 17.75 2.79 15.97
C ASP A 232 17.16 4.17 16.20
N ILE A 233 17.61 4.86 17.27
CA ILE A 233 17.30 6.28 17.44
C ILE A 233 17.80 7.07 16.23
N TRP A 234 17.08 8.12 15.87
CA TRP A 234 17.44 8.95 14.73
C TRP A 234 17.16 10.43 14.97
N GLN A 235 18.17 11.28 14.74
CA GLN A 235 18.04 12.73 14.76
C GLN A 235 18.18 13.27 13.33
N ALA A 236 17.08 13.72 12.74
CA ALA A 236 17.14 14.47 11.50
C ALA A 236 17.87 15.81 11.70
N LYS A 237 18.59 16.30 10.70
CA LYS A 237 19.34 17.55 10.76
C LYS A 237 18.44 18.75 11.03
N ARG A 238 17.24 18.75 10.44
CA ARG A 238 16.24 19.81 10.62
C ARG A 238 14.84 19.38 10.32
N LEU A 239 13.91 20.16 10.85
CA LEU A 239 12.51 20.16 10.51
C LEU A 239 12.16 21.50 9.85
N LEU A 240 11.63 21.43 8.63
CA LEU A 240 11.21 22.58 7.84
C LEU A 240 9.69 22.65 7.75
N TRP A 241 9.14 23.84 7.60
CA TRP A 241 7.79 24.06 7.14
C TRP A 241 7.81 24.58 5.71
N ASN A 242 7.17 23.87 4.77
CA ASN A 242 6.92 24.31 3.41
C ASN A 242 5.76 25.29 3.44
N THR A 243 6.04 26.58 3.38
CA THR A 243 5.04 27.64 3.41
C THR A 243 4.27 27.71 2.07
N PHE A 244 3.09 28.32 2.07
CA PHE A 244 2.18 28.24 0.93
C PHE A 244 1.40 29.54 0.70
N ASN A 245 0.85 29.67 -0.51
CA ASN A 245 -0.07 30.71 -0.89
C ASN A 245 -1.29 30.10 -1.58
N PHE A 246 -2.26 29.66 -0.79
CA PHE A 246 -3.55 29.12 -1.24
C PHE A 246 -4.60 29.20 -0.12
N GLY A 247 -5.88 28.94 -0.46
CA GLY A 247 -6.97 28.92 0.50
C GLY A 247 -7.24 30.26 1.19
N GLY A 248 -6.89 31.38 0.54
CA GLY A 248 -7.03 32.73 1.10
C GLY A 248 -5.92 33.12 2.10
N ALA A 249 -4.95 32.22 2.35
CA ALA A 249 -3.81 32.49 3.23
C ALA A 249 -2.50 32.54 2.41
N ASN A 250 -1.70 33.59 2.60
CA ASN A 250 -0.34 33.68 2.08
C ASN A 250 0.64 33.68 3.26
N THR A 251 1.46 32.63 3.33
CA THR A 251 2.49 32.44 4.36
C THR A 251 3.91 32.51 3.79
N THR A 252 4.05 32.77 2.48
CA THR A 252 5.33 32.89 1.79
C THR A 252 5.93 34.29 1.97
N SER A 253 7.28 34.36 1.98
CA SER A 253 8.04 35.61 2.03
C SER A 253 9.37 35.45 1.31
N GLU A 254 9.84 36.48 0.63
CA GLU A 254 11.15 36.49 -0.06
C GLU A 254 12.35 36.34 0.90
N ASN A 255 12.14 36.54 2.19
CA ASN A 255 13.17 36.32 3.21
C ASN A 255 13.31 34.84 3.65
N GLN A 256 12.44 33.96 3.15
CA GLN A 256 12.48 32.53 3.41
C GLN A 256 13.44 31.84 2.44
N LEU A 257 13.90 30.63 2.82
CA LEU A 257 14.63 29.79 1.88
C LEU A 257 13.74 29.49 0.69
N LYS A 258 14.21 29.80 -0.52
CA LYS A 258 13.46 29.74 -1.78
C LYS A 258 14.11 28.74 -2.73
N ILE A 259 13.35 27.77 -3.21
CA ILE A 259 13.79 26.73 -4.13
C ILE A 259 12.90 26.73 -5.38
N ASN A 260 13.51 26.71 -6.58
CA ASN A 260 12.77 26.51 -7.81
C ASN A 260 12.57 25.01 -8.06
N ALA A 261 11.36 24.53 -7.83
CA ALA A 261 10.95 23.13 -8.11
C ALA A 261 10.41 22.94 -9.53
N GLY A 262 10.27 24.01 -10.36
CA GLY A 262 9.75 23.94 -11.72
C GLY A 262 10.80 23.69 -12.81
N VAL A 263 11.94 23.11 -12.46
CA VAL A 263 13.05 22.84 -13.39
C VAL A 263 12.64 21.84 -14.46
N PHE A 264 13.08 22.07 -15.70
CA PHE A 264 12.91 21.13 -16.82
C PHE A 264 13.98 20.03 -16.76
N ASN A 265 13.56 18.80 -16.95
CA ASN A 265 14.46 17.64 -17.05
C ASN A 265 14.44 17.06 -18.46
N SER A 266 15.56 17.11 -19.16
CA SER A 266 15.66 16.67 -20.56
C SER A 266 15.45 15.17 -20.76
N PHE A 267 15.79 14.33 -19.76
CA PHE A 267 15.53 12.88 -19.84
C PHE A 267 14.05 12.53 -19.70
N LEU A 268 13.29 13.33 -18.96
CA LEU A 268 11.84 13.18 -18.85
C LEU A 268 11.09 13.91 -19.97
N GLY A 269 11.71 14.90 -20.62
CA GLY A 269 11.05 15.79 -21.56
C GLY A 269 9.98 16.68 -20.91
N GLN A 270 10.02 16.84 -19.59
CA GLN A 270 9.03 17.53 -18.76
C GLN A 270 9.71 18.32 -17.64
N SER A 271 9.03 19.36 -17.16
CA SER A 271 9.37 20.02 -15.90
C SER A 271 8.74 19.30 -14.71
N TYR A 272 9.26 19.52 -13.51
CA TYR A 272 8.66 18.92 -12.30
C TYR A 272 7.31 19.56 -11.93
N GLY A 273 6.97 20.72 -12.43
CA GLY A 273 5.62 21.26 -12.40
C GLY A 273 4.62 20.48 -13.27
N GLU A 274 5.09 19.94 -14.40
CA GLU A 274 4.28 19.07 -15.27
C GLU A 274 4.09 17.70 -14.64
N VAL A 275 5.15 17.08 -14.14
CA VAL A 275 5.09 15.82 -13.38
C VAL A 275 4.18 15.96 -12.17
N GLY A 276 4.29 17.07 -11.44
CA GLY A 276 3.45 17.38 -10.28
C GLY A 276 1.96 17.52 -10.62
N GLY A 277 1.63 18.15 -11.75
CA GLY A 277 0.25 18.24 -12.23
C GLY A 277 -0.34 16.87 -12.57
N GLU A 278 0.47 15.98 -13.14
CA GLU A 278 0.10 14.60 -13.45
C GLU A 278 -0.11 13.77 -12.16
N ALA A 279 0.81 13.85 -11.21
CA ALA A 279 0.70 13.17 -9.92
C ALA A 279 -0.54 13.65 -9.14
N ARG A 280 -0.77 14.98 -9.07
CA ARG A 280 -1.96 15.55 -8.41
C ARG A 280 -3.26 15.04 -9.02
N SER A 281 -3.31 14.86 -10.32
CA SER A 281 -4.50 14.39 -11.05
C SER A 281 -4.85 12.93 -10.77
N MET A 282 -4.04 12.20 -10.00
CA MET A 282 -4.37 10.85 -9.54
C MET A 282 -5.38 10.87 -8.38
N HIS A 283 -5.52 11.97 -7.64
CA HIS A 283 -6.50 12.14 -6.56
C HIS A 283 -7.90 12.45 -7.13
N LYS A 284 -8.45 11.50 -7.88
CA LYS A 284 -9.69 11.66 -8.65
C LYS A 284 -10.92 11.81 -7.76
N SER A 285 -11.00 11.06 -6.67
CA SER A 285 -12.09 11.14 -5.70
C SER A 285 -12.22 12.52 -5.08
N GLN A 286 -11.10 13.27 -5.00
CA GLN A 286 -11.05 14.63 -4.46
C GLN A 286 -11.24 15.72 -5.54
N GLY A 287 -11.39 15.34 -6.82
CA GLY A 287 -11.53 16.29 -7.92
C GLY A 287 -10.28 17.13 -8.18
N GLU A 288 -9.10 16.59 -7.90
CA GLU A 288 -7.82 17.29 -7.94
C GLU A 288 -7.14 17.27 -9.31
N GLY A 289 -7.91 17.19 -10.40
CA GLY A 289 -7.37 17.36 -11.74
C GLY A 289 -6.65 18.71 -11.89
N ARG A 290 -5.36 18.70 -12.24
CA ARG A 290 -4.53 19.90 -12.32
C ARG A 290 -3.85 20.04 -13.69
N PRO A 291 -3.73 21.27 -14.22
CA PRO A 291 -2.95 21.51 -15.42
C PRO A 291 -1.47 21.26 -15.15
N ARG A 292 -0.76 20.80 -16.17
CA ARG A 292 0.69 20.61 -16.15
C ARG A 292 1.36 21.98 -16.24
N ARG A 293 1.92 22.46 -15.14
CA ARG A 293 2.55 23.78 -15.03
C ARG A 293 3.95 23.78 -15.63
N LYS A 294 4.24 24.78 -16.47
CA LYS A 294 5.56 25.03 -17.05
C LYS A 294 6.18 26.28 -16.45
N GLY A 295 7.51 26.37 -16.53
CA GLY A 295 8.28 27.50 -16.03
C GLY A 295 8.63 27.41 -14.56
N PRO A 296 9.21 28.46 -13.98
CA PRO A 296 9.66 28.48 -12.59
C PRO A 296 8.51 28.25 -11.61
N LEU A 297 8.74 27.41 -10.60
CA LEU A 297 7.81 27.08 -9.53
C LEU A 297 8.57 27.18 -8.20
N TYR A 298 8.35 28.30 -7.51
CA TYR A 298 9.10 28.56 -6.28
C TYR A 298 8.39 28.02 -5.07
N GLU A 299 9.14 27.24 -4.28
CA GLU A 299 8.74 26.70 -2.99
C GLU A 299 9.54 27.41 -1.89
N TYR A 300 8.86 27.72 -0.78
CA TYR A 300 9.41 28.50 0.30
C TYR A 300 9.43 27.70 1.60
N PHE A 301 10.47 27.90 2.43
CA PHE A 301 10.68 27.10 3.63
C PHE A 301 11.12 27.95 4.82
N VAL A 302 10.61 27.55 6.00
CA VAL A 302 11.03 28.08 7.30
C VAL A 302 11.56 26.93 8.14
N THR A 303 12.74 27.10 8.76
CA THR A 303 13.26 26.12 9.72
C THR A 303 12.48 26.22 11.03
N ILE A 304 11.88 25.11 11.47
CA ILE A 304 11.09 25.01 12.71
C ILE A 304 11.95 24.47 13.85
N ALA A 305 12.81 23.49 13.56
CA ALA A 305 13.70 22.89 14.54
C ALA A 305 15.00 22.38 13.88
N GLY A 306 16.04 22.20 14.66
CA GLY A 306 17.36 21.78 14.20
C GLY A 306 18.15 22.92 13.56
N ASP A 307 19.14 22.59 12.73
CA ASP A 307 20.03 23.55 12.09
C ASP A 307 19.34 24.30 10.95
N SER A 308 19.50 25.62 10.89
CA SER A 308 18.88 26.44 9.84
C SER A 308 19.43 26.13 8.46
N ALA A 309 18.54 26.00 7.49
CA ALA A 309 18.90 25.97 6.07
C ALA A 309 18.93 27.41 5.52
N LYS A 310 19.98 27.78 4.80
CA LYS A 310 20.21 29.16 4.31
C LYS A 310 20.16 29.27 2.78
N THR A 311 20.74 28.30 2.07
CA THR A 311 20.91 28.33 0.62
C THR A 311 20.21 27.18 -0.09
N GLN A 312 20.14 26.01 0.55
CA GLN A 312 19.50 24.82 0.04
C GLN A 312 18.99 23.92 1.18
N LEU A 313 18.07 23.03 0.87
CA LEU A 313 17.41 22.16 1.87
C LEU A 313 18.41 21.30 2.65
N MET A 314 19.48 20.83 1.99
CA MET A 314 20.49 19.93 2.55
C MET A 314 21.74 20.64 3.07
N ASP A 315 21.69 21.96 3.37
CA ASP A 315 22.83 22.67 3.95
C ASP A 315 23.41 21.93 5.17
N GLY A 316 24.72 21.62 5.13
CA GLY A 316 25.42 20.90 6.18
C GLY A 316 25.08 19.39 6.28
N VAL A 317 24.39 18.81 5.29
CA VAL A 317 24.22 17.37 5.13
C VAL A 317 25.13 16.87 4.02
N ILE A 318 25.91 15.82 4.29
CA ILE A 318 26.72 15.15 3.27
C ILE A 318 25.78 14.21 2.51
N THR A 319 25.54 14.50 1.23
CA THR A 319 24.62 13.76 0.37
C THR A 319 25.30 12.91 -0.69
N ASP A 320 26.62 12.78 -0.63
CA ASP A 320 27.45 11.93 -1.47
C ASP A 320 28.12 10.81 -0.66
N TRP A 321 28.85 9.94 -1.33
CA TRP A 321 29.47 8.77 -0.70
C TRP A 321 30.62 9.11 0.27
N SER A 322 31.15 10.35 0.27
CA SER A 322 32.13 10.78 1.26
C SER A 322 31.60 10.69 2.69
N ARG A 323 30.26 10.63 2.86
CA ARG A 323 29.57 10.33 4.12
C ARG A 323 30.07 9.05 4.79
N PHE A 324 30.54 8.09 4.00
CA PHE A 324 31.05 6.79 4.45
C PHE A 324 32.58 6.70 4.41
N GLY A 325 33.25 7.85 4.48
CA GLY A 325 34.73 7.93 4.54
C GLY A 325 35.43 7.56 3.23
N ASN A 326 36.67 7.10 3.33
CA ASN A 326 37.48 6.79 2.15
C ASN A 326 36.92 5.63 1.32
N SER A 327 36.35 4.60 1.95
CA SER A 327 35.72 3.49 1.23
C SER A 327 34.55 3.97 0.40
N GLY A 328 33.74 4.92 0.92
CA GLY A 328 32.67 5.55 0.18
C GLY A 328 33.18 6.36 -1.02
N LYS A 329 34.26 7.14 -0.87
CA LYS A 329 34.84 7.86 -2.02
C LYS A 329 35.31 6.94 -3.14
N MET A 330 35.82 5.74 -2.82
CA MET A 330 36.19 4.74 -3.82
C MET A 330 34.95 4.19 -4.55
N VAL A 331 33.83 4.00 -3.85
CA VAL A 331 32.54 3.63 -4.46
C VAL A 331 32.05 4.73 -5.39
N GLU A 332 32.10 5.99 -4.97
CA GLU A 332 31.70 7.15 -5.79
C GLU A 332 32.50 7.23 -7.10
N GLN A 333 33.81 7.05 -7.06
CA GLN A 333 34.65 7.03 -8.26
C GLN A 333 34.23 5.96 -9.26
N LYS A 334 33.82 4.77 -8.79
CA LYS A 334 33.30 3.71 -9.66
C LYS A 334 31.94 4.07 -10.24
N ILE A 335 31.07 4.70 -9.46
CA ILE A 335 29.77 5.18 -9.95
C ILE A 335 29.99 6.26 -11.02
N ASP A 336 30.92 7.21 -10.82
CA ASP A 336 31.27 8.24 -11.80
C ASP A 336 31.79 7.62 -13.10
N ALA A 337 32.61 6.58 -13.00
CA ALA A 337 33.08 5.83 -14.19
C ALA A 337 31.92 5.11 -14.91
N LEU A 338 31.00 4.50 -14.17
CA LEU A 338 29.79 3.88 -14.75
C LEU A 338 28.92 4.90 -15.48
N ILE A 339 28.68 6.08 -14.89
CA ILE A 339 27.90 7.15 -15.50
C ILE A 339 28.58 7.68 -16.77
N ARG A 340 29.87 7.94 -16.72
CA ARG A 340 30.64 8.45 -17.86
C ARG A 340 30.69 7.47 -19.02
N ASP A 341 30.87 6.17 -18.73
CA ASP A 341 31.08 5.12 -19.71
C ASP A 341 29.76 4.46 -20.17
N PHE A 342 28.60 4.93 -19.69
CA PHE A 342 27.30 4.33 -19.96
C PHE A 342 26.93 4.39 -21.46
N GLN A 343 26.51 3.23 -22.00
CA GLN A 343 26.12 3.08 -23.39
C GLN A 343 24.59 2.93 -23.50
N PHE A 344 23.92 3.97 -23.97
CA PHE A 344 22.44 3.97 -24.09
C PHE A 344 21.90 2.90 -25.03
N VAL A 345 22.65 2.47 -26.05
CA VAL A 345 22.24 1.45 -27.01
C VAL A 345 22.47 0.03 -26.47
N LYS A 346 23.46 -0.13 -25.57
CA LYS A 346 23.86 -1.42 -24.98
C LYS A 346 24.01 -1.27 -23.45
N PRO A 347 22.92 -1.05 -22.72
CA PRO A 347 22.98 -0.88 -21.26
C PRO A 347 23.54 -2.11 -20.53
N GLU A 348 23.43 -3.31 -21.14
CA GLU A 348 23.97 -4.56 -20.60
C GLU A 348 25.49 -4.55 -20.44
N ASN A 349 26.22 -3.69 -21.17
CA ASN A 349 27.66 -3.55 -21.03
C ASN A 349 28.06 -2.98 -19.66
N ALA A 350 27.14 -2.34 -18.94
CA ALA A 350 27.38 -1.88 -17.58
C ALA A 350 27.26 -3.00 -16.51
N VAL A 351 26.59 -4.12 -16.84
CA VAL A 351 26.25 -5.16 -15.83
C VAL A 351 27.46 -5.74 -15.10
N PRO A 352 28.60 -6.10 -15.77
CA PRO A 352 29.75 -6.60 -15.04
C PRO A 352 30.29 -5.61 -14.00
N LYS A 353 30.35 -4.32 -14.36
CA LYS A 353 30.81 -3.25 -13.45
C LYS A 353 29.81 -2.98 -12.32
N LEU A 354 28.49 -3.12 -12.58
CA LEU A 354 27.44 -3.02 -11.57
C LEU A 354 27.54 -4.17 -10.54
N VAL A 355 27.82 -5.40 -11.00
CA VAL A 355 28.04 -6.56 -10.12
C VAL A 355 29.30 -6.37 -9.27
N GLU A 356 30.38 -5.84 -9.84
CA GLU A 356 31.60 -5.50 -9.07
C GLU A 356 31.30 -4.43 -7.99
N LEU A 357 30.54 -3.39 -8.36
CA LEU A 357 30.12 -2.34 -7.42
C LEU A 357 29.23 -2.91 -6.31
N TYR A 358 28.35 -3.85 -6.62
CA TYR A 358 27.50 -4.54 -5.64
C TYR A 358 28.35 -5.25 -4.57
N ARG A 359 29.36 -6.05 -4.98
CA ARG A 359 30.30 -6.73 -4.07
C ARG A 359 31.06 -5.74 -3.20
N GLN A 360 31.49 -4.63 -3.79
CA GLN A 360 32.21 -3.60 -3.03
C GLN A 360 31.33 -2.96 -1.95
N ILE A 361 30.06 -2.60 -2.27
CA ILE A 361 29.16 -2.02 -1.28
C ILE A 361 28.81 -3.03 -0.19
N GLN A 362 28.69 -4.33 -0.50
CA GLN A 362 28.53 -5.37 0.51
C GLN A 362 29.68 -5.36 1.53
N SER A 363 30.92 -5.13 1.09
CA SER A 363 32.12 -5.24 1.91
C SER A 363 32.42 -4.02 2.77
N ILE A 364 31.91 -2.82 2.42
CA ILE A 364 32.22 -1.61 3.19
C ILE A 364 31.39 -1.48 4.45
N SER A 365 31.97 -0.81 5.46
CA SER A 365 31.24 -0.44 6.68
C SER A 365 30.41 0.82 6.42
N MET A 366 29.11 0.73 6.56
CA MET A 366 28.17 1.84 6.43
C MET A 366 26.87 1.55 7.20
N ASN A 367 26.06 2.56 7.37
CA ASN A 367 24.72 2.42 7.96
C ASN A 367 23.90 1.33 7.23
N ALA A 368 23.27 0.42 7.98
CA ALA A 368 22.56 -0.73 7.42
C ALA A 368 21.42 -0.33 6.46
N ILE A 369 20.64 0.70 6.80
CA ILE A 369 19.52 1.19 5.97
C ILE A 369 20.03 1.68 4.62
N TRP A 370 21.12 2.46 4.60
CA TRP A 370 21.74 2.91 3.36
C TRP A 370 22.36 1.75 2.57
N LYS A 371 22.98 0.77 3.27
CA LYS A 371 23.51 -0.42 2.61
C LYS A 371 22.43 -1.18 1.89
N ASP A 372 21.34 -1.53 2.58
CA ASP A 372 20.21 -2.26 2.01
C ASP A 372 19.55 -1.49 0.86
N GLN A 373 19.39 -0.17 1.03
CA GLN A 373 18.83 0.69 -0.02
C GLN A 373 19.70 0.65 -1.28
N LYS A 374 21.01 0.84 -1.16
CA LYS A 374 21.94 0.89 -2.31
C LYS A 374 22.11 -0.47 -2.97
N LEU A 375 22.14 -1.56 -2.21
CA LEU A 375 22.16 -2.92 -2.76
C LEU A 375 20.84 -3.25 -3.49
N SER A 376 19.70 -2.81 -2.98
CA SER A 376 18.42 -2.95 -3.66
C SER A 376 18.35 -2.13 -4.96
N GLU A 377 18.83 -0.89 -4.96
CA GLU A 377 18.93 -0.05 -6.16
C GLU A 377 19.82 -0.71 -7.22
N LEU A 378 20.99 -1.24 -6.83
CA LEU A 378 21.90 -1.95 -7.73
C LEU A 378 21.28 -3.23 -8.28
N SER A 379 20.61 -4.03 -7.46
CA SER A 379 19.95 -5.25 -7.92
C SER A 379 18.92 -4.93 -9.03
N ARG A 380 18.10 -3.88 -8.82
CA ARG A 380 17.15 -3.40 -9.84
C ARG A 380 17.84 -2.91 -11.11
N LEU A 381 18.94 -2.16 -10.98
CA LEU A 381 19.73 -1.71 -12.13
C LEU A 381 20.36 -2.86 -12.91
N ILE A 382 20.88 -3.88 -12.21
CA ILE A 382 21.42 -5.09 -12.83
C ILE A 382 20.32 -5.81 -13.63
N ALA A 383 19.14 -6.01 -13.05
CA ALA A 383 18.01 -6.62 -13.73
C ALA A 383 17.56 -5.80 -14.95
N ALA A 384 17.37 -4.49 -14.79
CA ALA A 384 16.95 -3.59 -15.85
C ALA A 384 17.97 -3.52 -17.00
N SER A 385 19.27 -3.34 -16.68
CA SER A 385 20.35 -3.31 -17.69
C SER A 385 20.51 -4.63 -18.42
N SER A 386 20.20 -5.74 -17.76
CA SER A 386 20.23 -7.07 -18.38
C SER A 386 18.98 -7.36 -19.20
N GLY A 387 17.95 -6.54 -19.15
CA GLY A 387 16.64 -6.83 -19.70
C GLY A 387 16.01 -8.09 -19.09
N LEU A 388 16.31 -8.38 -17.81
CA LEU A 388 15.79 -9.54 -17.09
C LEU A 388 14.34 -9.28 -16.67
N ILE A 389 13.48 -10.24 -17.00
CA ILE A 389 12.08 -10.30 -16.56
C ILE A 389 11.88 -11.60 -15.81
N ALA A 390 11.18 -11.54 -14.70
CA ALA A 390 10.74 -12.70 -13.95
C ALA A 390 9.33 -12.41 -13.38
N GLU A 391 8.35 -13.14 -13.87
CA GLU A 391 6.94 -12.99 -13.53
C GLU A 391 6.41 -14.26 -12.88
N ALA A 392 5.49 -14.10 -11.95
CA ALA A 392 4.65 -15.16 -11.41
C ALA A 392 3.20 -14.74 -11.55
N THR A 393 2.42 -15.49 -12.32
CA THR A 393 1.05 -15.12 -12.67
C THR A 393 0.09 -16.30 -12.57
N THR A 394 -1.19 -16.00 -12.48
CA THR A 394 -2.29 -16.96 -12.56
C THR A 394 -3.41 -16.38 -13.41
N GLU A 395 -4.17 -17.24 -14.07
CA GLU A 395 -5.40 -16.87 -14.78
C GLU A 395 -6.63 -16.83 -13.86
N MET A 396 -6.46 -17.22 -12.60
CA MET A 396 -7.52 -17.19 -11.61
C MET A 396 -7.59 -15.81 -10.96
N GLU A 397 -8.76 -15.16 -11.04
CA GLU A 397 -9.02 -13.84 -10.46
C GLU A 397 -8.84 -13.84 -8.92
N TYR A 398 -9.20 -14.95 -8.29
CA TYR A 398 -9.11 -15.13 -6.83
C TYR A 398 -8.51 -16.48 -6.45
N ALA A 399 -7.84 -16.52 -5.32
CA ALA A 399 -7.42 -17.72 -4.63
C ALA A 399 -8.50 -18.14 -3.62
N ILE A 400 -8.92 -19.41 -3.64
CA ILE A 400 -9.99 -19.93 -2.78
C ILE A 400 -9.41 -21.04 -1.89
N PRO A 401 -9.54 -20.95 -0.56
CA PRO A 401 -9.07 -21.99 0.34
C PRO A 401 -9.65 -23.36 -0.03
N GLY A 402 -8.79 -24.39 -0.12
CA GLY A 402 -9.13 -25.74 -0.52
C GLY A 402 -9.05 -26.02 -2.02
N GLU A 403 -8.99 -24.99 -2.88
CA GLU A 403 -8.95 -25.13 -4.33
C GLU A 403 -7.53 -25.20 -4.88
N LYS A 404 -7.42 -25.66 -6.14
CA LYS A 404 -6.15 -25.68 -6.87
C LYS A 404 -5.93 -24.36 -7.58
N LEU A 405 -4.72 -23.82 -7.46
CA LEU A 405 -4.26 -22.59 -8.09
C LEU A 405 -3.20 -22.93 -9.14
N GLY A 406 -3.49 -22.69 -10.41
CA GLY A 406 -2.52 -22.79 -11.48
C GLY A 406 -1.61 -21.58 -11.52
N ILE A 407 -0.31 -21.77 -11.41
CA ILE A 407 0.70 -20.71 -11.36
C ILE A 407 1.62 -20.86 -12.56
N GLN A 408 1.83 -19.77 -13.28
CA GLN A 408 2.75 -19.66 -14.40
C GLN A 408 3.95 -18.80 -14.01
N PHE A 409 5.15 -19.32 -14.18
CA PHE A 409 6.39 -18.57 -14.04
C PHE A 409 6.95 -18.33 -15.44
N LEU A 410 7.23 -17.07 -15.76
CA LEU A 410 7.85 -16.65 -17.00
C LEU A 410 9.17 -15.94 -16.68
N ILE A 411 10.27 -16.41 -17.25
CA ILE A 411 11.57 -15.76 -17.14
C ILE A 411 12.11 -15.52 -18.56
N ASN A 412 12.57 -14.30 -18.80
CA ASN A 412 13.20 -13.90 -20.05
C ASN A 412 14.39 -12.96 -19.76
N LYS A 413 15.46 -13.15 -20.49
CA LYS A 413 16.62 -12.26 -20.53
C LYS A 413 16.75 -11.68 -21.93
N ARG A 414 16.62 -10.37 -22.08
CA ARG A 414 16.58 -9.68 -23.39
C ARG A 414 17.93 -9.15 -23.88
N SER A 415 19.04 -9.55 -23.25
CA SER A 415 20.38 -9.09 -23.59
C SER A 415 21.40 -10.23 -23.56
N GLU A 416 22.63 -9.94 -23.96
CA GLU A 416 23.74 -10.90 -23.94
C GLU A 416 24.39 -11.05 -22.54
N ALA A 417 23.82 -10.47 -21.48
CA ALA A 417 24.34 -10.61 -20.12
C ALA A 417 24.42 -12.08 -19.70
N ASN A 418 25.48 -12.45 -18.97
CA ASN A 418 25.65 -13.83 -18.47
C ASN A 418 24.81 -14.04 -17.20
N ILE A 419 23.70 -14.76 -17.33
CA ILE A 419 22.75 -15.04 -16.26
C ILE A 419 22.35 -16.51 -16.28
N ASN A 420 22.41 -17.15 -15.10
CA ASN A 420 21.85 -18.49 -14.88
C ASN A 420 20.74 -18.42 -13.84
N LEU A 421 19.63 -19.09 -14.09
CA LEU A 421 18.57 -19.32 -13.12
C LEU A 421 18.98 -20.50 -12.22
N LEU A 422 18.97 -20.27 -10.91
CA LEU A 422 19.33 -21.29 -9.91
C LEU A 422 18.12 -21.86 -9.19
N GLN A 423 17.10 -21.04 -8.92
CA GLN A 423 15.97 -21.46 -8.08
C GLN A 423 14.73 -20.63 -8.38
N ILE A 424 13.58 -21.29 -8.31
CA ILE A 424 12.26 -20.67 -8.24
C ILE A 424 11.59 -21.14 -6.93
N GLN A 425 11.17 -20.22 -6.11
CA GLN A 425 10.38 -20.50 -4.90
C GLN A 425 9.05 -19.78 -4.95
N LEU A 426 8.00 -20.38 -4.41
CA LEU A 426 6.76 -19.73 -4.04
C LEU A 426 6.62 -19.75 -2.52
N LYS A 427 6.30 -18.62 -1.95
CA LYS A 427 5.90 -18.51 -0.54
C LYS A 427 4.42 -18.19 -0.44
N SER A 428 3.75 -18.84 0.50
CA SER A 428 2.39 -18.52 0.93
C SER A 428 2.45 -18.13 2.40
N GLN A 429 1.97 -16.93 2.75
CA GLN A 429 2.03 -16.40 4.12
C GLN A 429 3.44 -16.51 4.75
N GLY A 430 4.47 -16.16 3.96
CA GLY A 430 5.87 -16.23 4.36
C GLY A 430 6.50 -17.64 4.44
N LYS A 431 5.71 -18.71 4.30
CA LYS A 431 6.19 -20.11 4.31
C LYS A 431 6.42 -20.62 2.90
N ILE A 432 7.47 -21.42 2.70
CA ILE A 432 7.75 -22.04 1.40
C ILE A 432 6.63 -23.02 1.05
N ALA A 433 5.93 -22.74 -0.05
CA ALA A 433 4.88 -23.55 -0.63
C ALA A 433 5.38 -24.40 -1.80
N PHE A 434 6.43 -23.92 -2.49
CA PHE A 434 7.09 -24.60 -3.59
C PHE A 434 8.56 -24.19 -3.64
N ASP A 435 9.42 -25.13 -4.01
CA ASP A 435 10.86 -24.93 -4.19
C ASP A 435 11.37 -25.80 -5.33
N SER A 436 12.05 -25.20 -6.30
CA SER A 436 12.67 -25.92 -7.41
C SER A 436 14.05 -25.35 -7.68
N SER A 437 15.08 -26.13 -7.42
CA SER A 437 16.48 -25.80 -7.73
C SER A 437 16.86 -26.31 -9.11
N MET A 438 17.65 -25.51 -9.84
CA MET A 438 18.11 -25.82 -11.20
C MET A 438 19.43 -25.11 -11.48
N GLN A 439 20.05 -25.44 -12.62
CA GLN A 439 21.19 -24.69 -13.16
C GLN A 439 20.93 -24.45 -14.65
N LEU A 440 20.19 -23.39 -14.96
CA LEU A 440 19.74 -23.10 -16.30
C LEU A 440 20.38 -21.81 -16.83
N PRO A 441 21.32 -21.89 -17.78
CA PRO A 441 21.80 -20.73 -18.50
C PRO A 441 20.68 -20.12 -19.35
N LEU A 442 20.37 -18.83 -19.10
CA LEU A 442 19.33 -18.14 -19.86
C LEU A 442 19.84 -17.73 -21.23
N GLN A 443 19.11 -18.11 -22.27
CA GLN A 443 19.38 -17.70 -23.63
C GLN A 443 18.82 -16.30 -23.89
N ASN A 444 19.50 -15.56 -24.81
CA ASN A 444 19.05 -14.23 -25.17
C ASN A 444 17.67 -14.26 -25.83
N ASN A 445 16.75 -13.43 -25.31
CA ASN A 445 15.38 -13.25 -25.78
C ASN A 445 14.58 -14.57 -25.95
N ASN A 446 14.88 -15.56 -25.13
CA ASN A 446 14.17 -16.84 -25.11
C ASN A 446 13.41 -17.00 -23.79
N ASN A 447 12.10 -17.30 -23.89
CA ASN A 447 11.24 -17.48 -22.72
C ASN A 447 11.51 -18.86 -22.09
N PHE A 448 11.78 -18.85 -20.79
CA PHE A 448 11.63 -20.03 -19.96
C PHE A 448 10.28 -19.96 -19.26
N ASN A 449 9.42 -20.94 -19.53
CA ASN A 449 8.10 -21.06 -18.93
C ASN A 449 8.06 -22.30 -18.05
N PHE A 450 7.52 -22.14 -16.86
CA PHE A 450 7.30 -23.23 -15.92
C PHE A 450 5.93 -23.08 -15.28
N THR A 451 5.16 -24.16 -15.21
CA THR A 451 3.82 -24.16 -14.61
C THR A 451 3.79 -25.04 -13.37
N TYR A 452 3.17 -24.58 -12.31
CA TYR A 452 2.99 -25.30 -11.07
C TYR A 452 1.53 -25.25 -10.61
N GLN A 453 1.03 -26.40 -10.13
CA GLN A 453 -0.30 -26.49 -9.50
C GLN A 453 -0.15 -26.51 -7.99
N TYR A 454 -0.63 -25.45 -7.35
CA TYR A 454 -0.62 -25.31 -5.90
C TYR A 454 -2.00 -25.60 -5.33
N THR A 455 -2.11 -26.52 -4.33
CA THR A 455 -3.35 -26.68 -3.59
C THR A 455 -3.35 -25.73 -2.41
N ILE A 456 -4.25 -24.78 -2.40
CA ILE A 456 -4.39 -23.78 -1.34
C ILE A 456 -4.88 -24.50 -0.08
N PRO A 457 -4.23 -24.36 1.07
CA PRO A 457 -4.71 -24.95 2.31
C PRO A 457 -6.13 -24.52 2.66
N ALA A 458 -6.97 -25.43 3.14
CA ALA A 458 -8.36 -25.11 3.51
C ALA A 458 -8.45 -24.06 4.64
N ASN A 459 -7.40 -23.94 5.46
CA ASN A 459 -7.28 -22.94 6.52
C ASN A 459 -6.45 -21.72 6.12
N GLN A 460 -6.24 -21.50 4.81
CA GLN A 460 -5.55 -20.30 4.31
C GLN A 460 -6.29 -19.03 4.79
N PRO A 461 -5.61 -18.09 5.46
CA PRO A 461 -6.20 -16.82 5.84
C PRO A 461 -6.71 -16.04 4.62
N LEU A 462 -7.81 -15.32 4.80
CA LEU A 462 -8.35 -14.45 3.76
C LEU A 462 -7.51 -13.16 3.65
N SER A 463 -7.37 -12.66 2.43
CA SER A 463 -6.70 -11.37 2.21
C SER A 463 -7.52 -10.23 2.81
N GLN A 464 -6.83 -9.34 3.51
CA GLN A 464 -7.44 -8.09 3.97
C GLN A 464 -6.35 -7.03 4.23
N PRO A 465 -6.69 -5.74 4.14
CA PRO A 465 -5.77 -4.70 4.55
C PRO A 465 -5.38 -4.87 6.01
N TYR A 466 -4.07 -4.82 6.33
CA TYR A 466 -3.56 -5.08 7.69
C TYR A 466 -4.17 -4.13 8.74
N TRP A 467 -4.46 -2.88 8.35
CA TRP A 467 -5.06 -1.88 9.25
C TRP A 467 -6.55 -2.09 9.50
N LEU A 468 -7.20 -2.98 8.71
CA LEU A 468 -8.59 -3.38 8.86
C LEU A 468 -8.76 -4.78 9.46
N ALA A 469 -7.65 -5.45 9.80
CA ALA A 469 -7.67 -6.81 10.35
C ALA A 469 -8.33 -6.90 11.73
N SER A 470 -8.33 -5.80 12.46
CA SER A 470 -8.99 -5.68 13.77
C SER A 470 -9.91 -4.46 13.80
N PRO A 471 -10.98 -4.46 14.61
CA PRO A 471 -11.83 -3.29 14.80
C PRO A 471 -11.00 -2.07 15.26
N MET A 472 -11.41 -0.89 14.80
CA MET A 472 -10.85 0.35 15.32
C MET A 472 -11.09 0.44 16.84
N ASN A 473 -10.21 1.16 17.52
CA ASN A 473 -10.44 1.57 18.89
C ASN A 473 -11.37 2.80 18.95
N ASP A 474 -11.87 3.13 20.15
CA ASP A 474 -12.74 4.29 20.36
C ASP A 474 -11.98 5.63 20.27
N MET A 475 -10.64 5.58 20.17
CA MET A 475 -9.73 6.72 20.10
C MET A 475 -9.36 7.12 18.66
N GLY A 476 -10.22 6.88 17.67
CA GLY A 476 -10.02 7.32 16.29
C GLY A 476 -8.74 6.81 15.63
N THR A 477 -8.30 5.60 15.96
CA THR A 477 -7.14 4.94 15.34
C THR A 477 -7.46 3.51 14.94
N PHE A 478 -6.88 3.05 13.85
CA PHE A 478 -6.88 1.63 13.47
C PHE A 478 -6.08 0.81 14.49
N ASN A 479 -6.55 -0.40 14.77
CA ASN A 479 -5.88 -1.29 15.71
C ASN A 479 -4.94 -2.24 14.96
N VAL A 480 -3.66 -1.89 14.92
CA VAL A 480 -2.59 -2.69 14.31
C VAL A 480 -1.73 -3.27 15.42
N SER A 481 -1.73 -4.59 15.56
CA SER A 481 -0.99 -5.28 16.63
C SER A 481 0.49 -5.51 16.29
N ASP A 482 0.83 -5.67 15.02
CA ASP A 482 2.21 -5.87 14.57
C ASP A 482 2.86 -4.53 14.19
N GLN A 483 3.80 -4.07 15.00
CA GLN A 483 4.53 -2.82 14.80
C GLN A 483 5.25 -2.77 13.44
N HIS A 484 5.70 -3.91 12.90
CA HIS A 484 6.40 -3.94 11.60
C HIS A 484 5.50 -3.56 10.42
N LEU A 485 4.18 -3.71 10.57
CA LEU A 485 3.20 -3.31 9.57
C LEU A 485 2.91 -1.80 9.58
N ILE A 486 3.15 -1.13 10.73
CA ILE A 486 2.99 0.33 10.83
C ILE A 486 3.88 1.02 9.80
N GLY A 487 3.30 1.96 9.10
CA GLY A 487 3.93 2.71 8.01
C GLY A 487 3.74 2.09 6.63
N LEU A 488 3.45 0.79 6.50
CA LEU A 488 3.26 0.19 5.18
C LEU A 488 2.06 0.80 4.44
N ALA A 489 2.24 1.07 3.16
CA ALA A 489 1.17 1.59 2.32
C ALA A 489 0.10 0.54 2.04
N ASN A 490 0.51 -0.69 1.76
CA ASN A 490 -0.36 -1.85 1.50
C ASN A 490 0.06 -3.04 2.38
N SER A 491 -0.84 -4.03 2.48
CA SER A 491 -0.51 -5.33 3.06
C SER A 491 0.57 -6.05 2.24
N LEU A 492 1.31 -6.93 2.91
CA LEU A 492 2.23 -7.84 2.21
C LEU A 492 1.42 -8.81 1.34
N PRO A 493 1.97 -9.27 0.19
CA PRO A 493 1.28 -10.21 -0.68
C PRO A 493 1.09 -11.56 0.01
N ASP A 494 -0.07 -12.18 -0.17
CA ASP A 494 -0.36 -13.53 0.36
C ASP A 494 0.52 -14.59 -0.28
N PHE A 495 0.87 -14.39 -1.56
CA PHE A 495 1.75 -15.25 -2.33
C PHE A 495 2.87 -14.43 -2.95
N GLU A 496 4.10 -14.83 -2.71
CA GLU A 496 5.30 -14.18 -3.24
C GLU A 496 6.19 -15.21 -3.95
N ALA A 497 6.51 -14.95 -5.20
CA ALA A 497 7.53 -15.72 -5.91
C ALA A 497 8.91 -15.11 -5.69
N SER A 498 9.91 -15.99 -5.60
CA SER A 498 11.31 -15.62 -5.44
C SER A 498 12.13 -16.36 -6.51
N PHE A 499 12.95 -15.61 -7.24
CA PHE A 499 13.81 -16.11 -8.31
C PHE A 499 15.26 -15.84 -7.93
N THR A 500 16.06 -16.90 -7.83
CA THR A 500 17.48 -16.78 -7.55
C THR A 500 18.28 -16.98 -8.83
N PHE A 501 19.13 -16.01 -9.16
CA PHE A 501 20.00 -16.02 -10.33
C PHE A 501 21.45 -15.85 -9.93
N THR A 502 22.37 -16.41 -10.73
CA THR A 502 23.73 -15.88 -10.78
C THR A 502 23.87 -14.94 -11.98
N VAL A 503 24.45 -13.76 -11.73
CA VAL A 503 24.76 -12.74 -12.75
C VAL A 503 26.25 -12.47 -12.66
N TYR A 504 27.02 -12.83 -13.70
CA TYR A 504 28.49 -12.77 -13.67
C TYR A 504 29.11 -13.38 -12.41
N GLY A 505 28.55 -14.54 -11.96
CA GLY A 505 29.03 -15.27 -10.78
C GLY A 505 28.60 -14.73 -9.42
N GLU A 506 27.85 -13.64 -9.35
CA GLU A 506 27.24 -13.13 -8.12
C GLU A 506 25.78 -13.57 -8.01
N THR A 507 25.33 -13.89 -6.80
CA THR A 507 23.96 -14.39 -6.57
C THR A 507 23.01 -13.25 -6.21
N PHE A 508 21.89 -13.17 -6.91
CA PHE A 508 20.80 -12.21 -6.70
C PHE A 508 19.49 -12.93 -6.48
N ASN A 509 18.68 -12.38 -5.59
CA ASN A 509 17.32 -12.85 -5.34
C ASN A 509 16.33 -11.74 -5.68
N PHE A 510 15.45 -12.00 -6.66
CA PHE A 510 14.37 -11.09 -7.05
C PHE A 510 13.03 -11.66 -6.59
N ARG A 511 12.19 -10.80 -6.04
CA ARG A 511 10.88 -11.16 -5.52
C ARG A 511 9.80 -10.42 -6.28
N THR A 512 8.68 -11.11 -6.52
CA THR A 512 7.49 -10.53 -7.12
C THR A 512 6.24 -11.12 -6.47
N PRO A 513 5.19 -10.33 -6.21
CA PRO A 513 3.91 -10.91 -5.81
C PRO A 513 3.37 -11.80 -6.93
N LEU A 514 2.65 -12.85 -6.57
CA LEU A 514 1.83 -13.59 -7.52
C LEU A 514 0.63 -12.73 -7.91
N GLN A 515 0.42 -12.57 -9.22
CA GLN A 515 -0.61 -11.68 -9.77
C GLN A 515 -1.61 -12.44 -10.64
N TYR A 516 -2.87 -12.01 -10.58
CA TYR A 516 -3.86 -12.35 -11.59
C TYR A 516 -3.53 -11.60 -12.88
N LYS A 517 -3.40 -12.32 -13.98
CA LYS A 517 -3.07 -11.79 -15.31
C LYS A 517 -4.20 -12.12 -16.27
N TYR A 518 -4.77 -11.11 -16.92
CA TYR A 518 -5.84 -11.30 -17.89
C TYR A 518 -5.73 -10.31 -19.05
N VAL A 519 -6.49 -10.56 -20.10
CA VAL A 519 -6.57 -9.68 -21.27
C VAL A 519 -7.95 -9.02 -21.31
N ASP A 520 -7.96 -7.70 -21.16
CA ASP A 520 -9.14 -6.87 -21.40
C ASP A 520 -9.19 -6.47 -22.88
N LEU A 521 -10.34 -6.66 -23.54
CA LEU A 521 -10.44 -6.42 -24.97
C LEU A 521 -10.23 -4.95 -25.41
N VAL A 522 -10.35 -4.01 -24.47
CA VAL A 522 -10.17 -2.57 -24.73
C VAL A 522 -8.82 -2.06 -24.22
N ARG A 523 -8.37 -2.58 -23.07
CA ARG A 523 -7.18 -2.09 -22.36
C ARG A 523 -5.94 -2.96 -22.59
N GLY A 524 -6.10 -4.16 -23.16
CA GLY A 524 -5.01 -5.11 -23.37
C GLY A 524 -4.69 -5.94 -22.13
N GLU A 525 -3.44 -6.32 -21.95
CA GLU A 525 -2.95 -7.15 -20.84
C GLU A 525 -2.95 -6.36 -19.53
N LEU A 526 -3.57 -6.94 -18.50
CA LEU A 526 -3.73 -6.33 -17.19
C LEU A 526 -3.28 -7.28 -16.07
N TYR A 527 -2.81 -6.68 -14.97
CA TYR A 527 -2.34 -7.39 -13.78
C TYR A 527 -3.03 -6.83 -12.55
N GLU A 528 -3.49 -7.73 -11.68
CA GLU A 528 -4.09 -7.39 -10.39
C GLU A 528 -3.45 -8.21 -9.27
N PRO A 529 -3.35 -7.67 -8.04
CA PRO A 529 -2.91 -8.46 -6.90
C PRO A 529 -3.85 -9.65 -6.69
N LEU A 530 -3.29 -10.87 -6.59
CA LEU A 530 -4.08 -12.05 -6.27
C LEU A 530 -4.58 -11.97 -4.84
N THR A 531 -5.90 -12.12 -4.67
CA THR A 531 -6.60 -11.99 -3.38
C THR A 531 -7.17 -13.34 -2.96
N VAL A 532 -6.98 -13.72 -1.72
CA VAL A 532 -7.61 -14.92 -1.12
C VAL A 532 -9.00 -14.54 -0.63
N ILE A 533 -10.03 -15.13 -1.22
CA ILE A 533 -11.43 -14.87 -0.88
C ILE A 533 -12.13 -16.11 -0.30
N PRO A 534 -13.21 -15.94 0.48
CA PRO A 534 -13.96 -17.08 0.98
C PRO A 534 -14.66 -17.83 -0.16
N PRO A 535 -14.91 -19.14 0.00
CA PRO A 535 -15.65 -19.94 -0.98
C PRO A 535 -17.04 -19.37 -1.29
N VAL A 536 -17.66 -18.68 -0.34
CA VAL A 536 -18.97 -18.05 -0.50
C VAL A 536 -18.97 -16.64 0.05
N LEU A 537 -19.46 -15.71 -0.75
CA LEU A 537 -19.69 -14.31 -0.37
C LEU A 537 -21.17 -14.07 -0.09
N VAL A 538 -21.47 -13.39 1.01
CA VAL A 538 -22.84 -13.08 1.43
C VAL A 538 -23.05 -11.57 1.43
N SER A 539 -24.16 -11.12 0.86
CA SER A 539 -24.55 -9.72 0.87
C SER A 539 -26.02 -9.54 1.24
N LEU A 540 -26.31 -8.42 1.93
CA LEU A 540 -27.66 -7.97 2.22
C LEU A 540 -28.06 -6.89 1.19
N ASN A 541 -29.20 -7.02 0.57
CA ASN A 541 -29.70 -6.04 -0.40
C ASN A 541 -30.04 -4.70 0.27
N LYS A 542 -30.42 -4.73 1.55
CA LYS A 542 -30.67 -3.54 2.37
C LYS A 542 -29.97 -3.66 3.71
N LYS A 543 -29.15 -2.67 4.03
CA LYS A 543 -28.40 -2.58 5.32
C LYS A 543 -29.31 -2.20 6.49
N VAL A 544 -30.40 -1.48 6.23
CA VAL A 544 -31.35 -1.00 7.22
C VAL A 544 -32.77 -1.29 6.76
N ILE A 545 -33.58 -1.86 7.64
CA ILE A 545 -35.01 -2.05 7.45
C ILE A 545 -35.71 -1.29 8.57
N ILE A 546 -36.51 -0.28 8.21
CA ILE A 546 -37.36 0.47 9.14
C ILE A 546 -38.73 -0.21 9.21
N SER A 547 -39.09 -0.64 10.40
CA SER A 547 -40.39 -1.24 10.68
C SER A 547 -41.16 -0.36 11.66
N ASP A 548 -42.34 0.10 11.29
CA ASP A 548 -43.23 0.80 12.21
C ASP A 548 -43.99 -0.21 13.08
N LEU A 549 -43.51 -0.35 14.33
CA LEU A 549 -44.11 -1.24 15.33
C LEU A 549 -45.29 -0.59 16.10
N LYS A 550 -45.55 0.71 15.90
CA LYS A 550 -46.46 1.51 16.75
C LYS A 550 -47.83 1.80 16.13
N THR A 551 -48.03 1.55 14.84
CA THR A 551 -49.34 1.77 14.20
C THR A 551 -50.37 0.72 14.64
N PRO A 552 -51.57 1.15 15.09
CA PRO A 552 -52.63 0.23 15.55
C PRO A 552 -53.15 -0.71 14.49
N ASP A 553 -53.02 -0.34 13.22
CA ASP A 553 -53.60 -1.09 12.09
C ASP A 553 -52.56 -2.02 11.45
N LYS A 554 -52.12 -3.01 12.23
CA LYS A 554 -51.02 -3.97 11.89
C LYS A 554 -51.31 -4.88 10.70
N LYS A 555 -52.52 -4.83 10.12
CA LYS A 555 -52.93 -5.73 9.02
C LYS A 555 -52.64 -5.19 7.62
N LYS A 556 -52.26 -3.92 7.47
CA LYS A 556 -52.22 -3.27 6.14
C LYS A 556 -50.82 -2.87 5.62
N ILE A 557 -49.77 -2.91 6.43
CA ILE A 557 -48.41 -2.60 5.92
C ILE A 557 -47.71 -3.93 5.68
N PRO A 558 -47.40 -4.30 4.44
CA PRO A 558 -46.56 -5.46 4.16
C PRO A 558 -45.20 -5.25 4.81
N GLN A 559 -44.84 -6.13 5.75
CA GLN A 559 -43.48 -6.10 6.33
C GLN A 559 -42.52 -6.52 5.23
N PRO A 560 -41.47 -5.73 4.95
CA PRO A 560 -40.52 -6.08 3.92
C PRO A 560 -39.74 -7.33 4.32
N ASP A 561 -39.56 -8.22 3.35
CA ASP A 561 -38.67 -9.36 3.54
C ASP A 561 -37.23 -8.92 3.68
N ILE A 562 -36.46 -9.63 4.52
CA ILE A 562 -35.03 -9.51 4.56
C ILE A 562 -34.47 -10.24 3.35
N GLN A 563 -34.01 -9.50 2.38
CA GLN A 563 -33.40 -10.05 1.18
C GLN A 563 -31.90 -10.09 1.32
N LEU A 564 -31.35 -11.27 1.14
CA LEU A 564 -29.92 -11.51 1.04
C LEU A 564 -29.61 -12.29 -0.22
N GLN A 565 -28.37 -12.23 -0.63
CA GLN A 565 -27.84 -13.06 -1.70
C GLN A 565 -26.48 -13.61 -1.29
N PHE A 566 -26.16 -14.79 -1.78
CA PHE A 566 -24.82 -15.32 -1.68
C PHE A 566 -24.27 -15.67 -3.06
N LYS A 567 -23.02 -15.33 -3.30
CA LYS A 567 -22.27 -15.68 -4.50
C LYS A 567 -21.36 -16.85 -4.18
N SER A 568 -21.47 -17.92 -4.97
CA SER A 568 -20.52 -19.03 -4.88
C SER A 568 -19.26 -18.71 -5.69
N ASN A 569 -18.08 -18.97 -5.12
CA ASN A 569 -16.80 -18.85 -5.82
C ASN A 569 -16.26 -20.22 -6.22
N PHE A 570 -16.97 -21.31 -5.96
CA PHE A 570 -16.62 -22.69 -6.33
C PHE A 570 -17.84 -23.43 -6.92
N THR A 571 -17.57 -24.54 -7.61
CA THR A 571 -18.62 -25.40 -8.16
C THR A 571 -18.69 -26.70 -7.36
N ALA A 572 -19.89 -27.02 -6.83
CA ALA A 572 -20.13 -28.29 -6.14
C ALA A 572 -21.62 -28.65 -6.17
N ASN A 573 -21.91 -29.95 -6.19
CA ASN A 573 -23.30 -30.47 -6.18
C ASN A 573 -23.71 -30.79 -4.75
N SER A 574 -25.02 -30.59 -4.49
CA SER A 574 -25.69 -31.01 -3.26
C SER A 574 -25.03 -30.44 -1.98
N VAL A 575 -24.65 -29.16 -2.02
CA VAL A 575 -24.02 -28.47 -0.87
C VAL A 575 -25.11 -28.13 0.14
N PRO A 576 -25.06 -28.63 1.38
CA PRO A 576 -26.00 -28.25 2.42
C PRO A 576 -25.72 -26.81 2.86
N VAL A 577 -26.71 -25.95 2.84
CA VAL A 577 -26.64 -24.55 3.25
C VAL A 577 -27.64 -24.31 4.36
N LYS A 578 -27.14 -23.89 5.51
CA LYS A 578 -27.96 -23.49 6.64
C LYS A 578 -27.97 -21.97 6.80
N LEU A 579 -29.13 -21.38 6.63
CA LEU A 579 -29.35 -19.95 6.78
C LEU A 579 -30.04 -19.68 8.11
N GLY A 580 -29.50 -18.81 8.93
CA GLY A 580 -30.07 -18.46 10.22
C GLY A 580 -30.07 -16.98 10.49
N LEU A 581 -31.15 -16.48 11.07
CA LEU A 581 -31.26 -15.15 11.63
C LEU A 581 -31.17 -15.26 13.16
N ARG A 582 -30.31 -14.47 13.77
CA ARG A 582 -30.18 -14.41 15.23
C ARG A 582 -30.30 -12.99 15.75
N ASP A 583 -30.80 -12.84 16.95
CA ASP A 583 -30.48 -11.69 17.80
C ASP A 583 -29.26 -12.03 18.68
N ASP A 584 -28.90 -11.11 19.57
CA ASP A 584 -27.66 -11.25 20.37
C ASP A 584 -27.55 -12.58 21.15
N LYS A 585 -28.64 -13.29 21.38
CA LYS A 585 -28.69 -14.49 22.23
C LYS A 585 -29.38 -15.69 21.59
N ASN A 586 -30.32 -15.50 20.65
CA ASN A 586 -31.23 -16.55 20.20
C ASN A 586 -31.28 -16.70 18.70
N LEU A 587 -31.34 -17.95 18.19
CA LEU A 587 -31.66 -18.24 16.81
C LEU A 587 -33.14 -17.99 16.57
N LEU A 588 -33.47 -16.93 15.82
CA LEU A 588 -34.84 -16.51 15.56
C LEU A 588 -35.52 -17.35 14.48
N VAL A 589 -34.80 -17.56 13.37
CA VAL A 589 -35.28 -18.36 12.23
C VAL A 589 -34.08 -19.09 11.65
N SER A 590 -34.25 -20.34 11.27
CA SER A 590 -33.30 -21.08 10.45
C SER A 590 -34.01 -21.82 9.33
N LYS A 591 -33.35 -21.91 8.19
CA LYS A 591 -33.77 -22.72 7.07
C LYS A 591 -32.58 -23.48 6.54
N ASP A 592 -32.72 -24.79 6.46
CA ASP A 592 -31.74 -25.69 5.88
C ASP A 592 -32.18 -26.00 4.44
N THR A 593 -31.26 -25.90 3.51
CA THR A 593 -31.53 -26.17 2.10
C THR A 593 -30.29 -26.72 1.43
N THR A 594 -30.45 -27.36 0.28
CA THR A 594 -29.34 -27.91 -0.49
C THR A 594 -29.28 -27.18 -1.84
N TYR A 595 -28.09 -26.73 -2.24
CA TYR A 595 -27.87 -26.07 -3.51
C TYR A 595 -26.85 -26.82 -4.36
N ASN A 596 -27.06 -26.81 -5.67
CA ASN A 596 -25.99 -27.05 -6.62
C ASN A 596 -25.34 -25.72 -6.90
N LEU A 597 -24.14 -25.55 -6.38
CA LEU A 597 -23.39 -24.30 -6.50
C LEU A 597 -22.57 -24.32 -7.79
N VAL A 598 -22.57 -23.21 -8.48
CA VAL A 598 -21.75 -22.97 -9.68
C VAL A 598 -20.92 -21.71 -9.42
N ALA A 599 -19.63 -21.78 -9.67
CA ALA A 599 -18.74 -20.64 -9.49
C ALA A 599 -19.24 -19.41 -10.27
N GLY A 600 -19.24 -18.26 -9.62
CA GLY A 600 -19.72 -17.00 -10.16
C GLY A 600 -21.22 -16.75 -10.02
N ASN A 601 -22.04 -17.79 -9.76
CA ASN A 601 -23.49 -17.62 -9.66
C ASN A 601 -23.90 -16.99 -8.32
N ILE A 602 -24.96 -16.18 -8.40
CA ILE A 602 -25.60 -15.51 -7.26
C ILE A 602 -26.91 -16.20 -6.95
N TYR A 603 -27.10 -16.55 -5.69
CA TYR A 603 -28.29 -17.25 -5.18
C TYR A 603 -29.05 -16.30 -4.27
N PRO A 604 -30.21 -15.79 -4.70
CA PRO A 604 -31.07 -14.93 -3.87
C PRO A 604 -31.77 -15.76 -2.79
N TYR A 605 -31.94 -15.14 -1.63
CA TYR A 605 -32.67 -15.71 -0.53
C TYR A 605 -33.50 -14.64 0.19
N SER A 606 -34.74 -14.99 0.54
CA SER A 606 -35.65 -14.09 1.24
C SER A 606 -36.11 -14.71 2.57
N LEU A 607 -36.04 -13.94 3.63
CA LEU A 607 -36.56 -14.27 4.96
C LEU A 607 -37.71 -13.33 5.30
N PRO A 608 -38.94 -13.83 5.52
CA PRO A 608 -40.05 -12.98 5.91
C PRO A 608 -39.81 -12.34 7.29
N LEU A 609 -39.77 -11.02 7.34
CA LEU A 609 -39.59 -10.28 8.60
C LEU A 609 -40.75 -10.60 9.58
N SER A 610 -41.94 -10.92 9.06
CA SER A 610 -43.10 -11.33 9.87
C SER A 610 -42.85 -12.60 10.71
N GLU A 611 -42.08 -13.55 10.20
CA GLU A 611 -41.73 -14.78 10.95
C GLU A 611 -40.74 -14.47 12.10
N VAL A 612 -39.80 -13.58 11.84
CA VAL A 612 -38.81 -13.09 12.83
C VAL A 612 -39.51 -12.39 13.99
N LEU A 613 -40.46 -11.50 13.68
CA LEU A 613 -41.22 -10.73 14.67
C LEU A 613 -42.20 -11.56 15.49
N LYS A 614 -42.78 -12.62 14.89
CA LYS A 614 -43.66 -13.56 15.62
C LYS A 614 -42.90 -14.34 16.69
N LYS A 615 -41.70 -14.86 16.38
CA LYS A 615 -40.87 -15.57 17.37
C LYS A 615 -40.39 -14.67 18.50
N LYS A 616 -40.05 -13.41 18.22
CA LYS A 616 -39.66 -12.46 19.26
C LYS A 616 -40.78 -12.12 20.25
N ARG A 617 -42.06 -12.22 19.81
CA ARG A 617 -43.25 -12.02 20.69
C ARG A 617 -43.61 -13.25 21.50
N GLY A 618 -43.27 -14.45 21.05
CA GLY A 618 -43.49 -15.68 21.81
C GLY A 618 -42.42 -15.96 22.88
N MET A 619 -41.41 -15.12 22.94
CA MET A 619 -40.33 -15.16 23.96
C MET A 619 -40.44 -14.08 25.04
N GLN A 620 -41.47 -13.19 24.96
CA GLN A 620 -41.93 -12.28 26.02
C GLN A 620 -43.14 -12.85 26.74
#